data_0f97b60c55162ed6a0634801f759d7e3
#
_entry.id   0f97b60c55162ed6a0634801f759d7e3
#
_cell.length_a   1.000
_cell.length_b   1.000
_cell.length_c   1.000
_cell.angle_alpha   90.00
_cell.angle_beta   90.00
_cell.angle_gamma   90.00
#
_symmetry.space_group_name_H-M   'P 1'
#
loop_
_entity.id
_entity.type
_entity.pdbx_description
1 polymer ?
#
loop_
_entity_poly.entity_id
_entity_poly.type
_entity_poly.pdbx_seq_one_letter_code
_entity_poly.pdbx_strand_id
1 'polypeptide(L)'
;AAHRMGDFDLRLLLPDGSPLKSGATYQLEQTGHSFRFGGSLASDWQAPKQDWYDDFKAQFAKLFNYATIDFYWAVHEKKPGGWSYNPDSREKLNWAKSQGMTLRGHPLMWHEVLPDFMTDSDRDTSDIEADIVSHVDRLLTNFPEIDEWDVYNEAPGIKWRNKKEGVRRWFESVGGPSEVTEKMLRTARSSHPNGRYIVNHYTDLDVEYEELIEHCLSAGADFEVIGIQTHMHTEMDTIDEDRLWKALETYGRFGKPLHLSEISILSCERFSDWDSYNAWKDKVDAYDAKGKDRPTLPSTPELERYQAELTRDFYTLAFSHPAVEAIIWWTITDVEPWRGMPAGLLNTKGNPKPVYKVLDNLINEQWRTRIKGTLDLTSSLQGRGFYGDY
;
A
#
# COMPACT_ATOMS: atom_id res chain seq x y z
N ALA A 1 -18.34 -11.38 1.35
CA ALA A 1 -18.16 -10.28 2.34
C ALA A 1 -18.97 -10.45 3.65
N ALA A 2 -19.66 -11.59 3.86
CA ALA A 2 -20.47 -11.80 5.09
C ALA A 2 -19.64 -11.70 6.39
N HIS A 3 -18.38 -12.12 6.37
CA HIS A 3 -17.44 -12.01 7.50
C HIS A 3 -16.98 -10.57 7.78
N ARG A 4 -17.28 -9.61 6.89
CA ARG A 4 -17.00 -8.17 7.08
C ARG A 4 -18.15 -7.46 7.83
N MET A 5 -19.19 -8.21 8.20
CA MET A 5 -20.39 -7.69 8.83
C MET A 5 -20.64 -8.39 10.15
N GLY A 6 -21.15 -7.64 11.13
CA GLY A 6 -21.60 -8.14 12.41
C GLY A 6 -23.06 -7.79 12.70
N ASP A 7 -23.70 -8.61 13.52
CA ASP A 7 -25.01 -8.29 14.06
C ASP A 7 -24.86 -7.30 15.21
N PHE A 8 -25.80 -6.37 15.34
CA PHE A 8 -25.82 -5.40 16.43
C PHE A 8 -27.22 -5.30 17.05
N ASP A 9 -27.24 -4.94 18.32
CA ASP A 9 -28.43 -4.59 19.09
C ASP A 9 -28.16 -3.29 19.87
N LEU A 10 -28.76 -2.20 19.42
CA LEU A 10 -28.54 -0.85 19.97
C LEU A 10 -29.80 -0.40 20.68
N ARG A 11 -29.67 -0.02 21.95
CA ARG A 11 -30.76 0.62 22.71
C ARG A 11 -30.58 2.13 22.71
N LEU A 12 -31.58 2.83 22.18
CA LEU A 12 -31.56 4.29 22.10
C LEU A 12 -32.18 4.90 23.34
N LEU A 13 -31.44 5.77 24.02
CA LEU A 13 -31.84 6.42 25.26
C LEU A 13 -31.86 7.95 25.09
N LEU A 14 -32.73 8.60 25.84
CA LEU A 14 -32.65 10.04 26.04
C LEU A 14 -31.42 10.40 26.95
N PRO A 15 -30.99 11.69 26.99
CA PRO A 15 -29.86 12.11 27.84
C PRO A 15 -30.02 11.79 29.32
N ASP A 16 -31.27 11.64 29.82
CA ASP A 16 -31.57 11.24 31.18
C ASP A 16 -31.55 9.73 31.42
N GLY A 17 -31.19 8.93 30.43
CA GLY A 17 -31.14 7.48 30.47
C GLY A 17 -32.47 6.78 30.23
N SER A 18 -33.58 7.50 30.05
CA SER A 18 -34.87 6.92 29.73
C SER A 18 -34.93 6.45 28.26
N PRO A 19 -35.69 5.39 27.94
CA PRO A 19 -35.87 4.92 26.57
C PRO A 19 -36.55 5.97 25.69
N LEU A 20 -36.11 6.07 24.43
CA LEU A 20 -36.83 6.84 23.43
C LEU A 20 -38.24 6.26 23.25
N LYS A 21 -39.22 7.15 22.97
CA LYS A 21 -40.58 6.72 22.74
C LYS A 21 -40.71 5.93 21.44
N SER A 22 -41.58 4.90 21.47
CA SER A 22 -42.02 4.21 20.25
C SER A 22 -42.55 5.19 19.20
N GLY A 23 -42.23 4.93 17.93
CA GLY A 23 -42.60 5.81 16.83
C GLY A 23 -41.55 6.88 16.50
N ALA A 24 -40.48 7.02 17.28
CA ALA A 24 -39.36 7.86 16.90
C ALA A 24 -38.61 7.31 15.66
N THR A 25 -38.29 8.15 14.70
CA THR A 25 -37.49 7.75 13.52
C THR A 25 -36.01 7.82 13.83
N TYR A 26 -35.26 6.92 13.23
CA TYR A 26 -33.80 6.89 13.34
C TYR A 26 -33.13 6.74 11.98
N GLN A 27 -31.90 7.18 11.89
CA GLN A 27 -30.97 6.90 10.81
C GLN A 27 -29.65 6.46 11.42
N LEU A 28 -29.18 5.25 11.07
CA LEU A 28 -27.86 4.76 11.39
C LEU A 28 -27.04 4.74 10.12
N GLU A 29 -25.90 5.38 10.12
CA GLU A 29 -25.00 5.46 8.99
C GLU A 29 -23.59 5.16 9.42
N GLN A 30 -22.92 4.25 8.70
CA GLN A 30 -21.51 3.99 8.89
C GLN A 30 -20.70 5.20 8.43
N THR A 31 -19.83 5.72 9.29
CA THR A 31 -18.97 6.88 9.00
C THR A 31 -17.56 6.51 8.59
N GLY A 32 -17.07 5.35 9.04
CA GLY A 32 -15.74 4.83 8.70
C GLY A 32 -15.73 3.31 8.56
N HIS A 33 -14.90 2.78 7.66
CA HIS A 33 -14.66 1.33 7.55
C HIS A 33 -13.57 0.88 8.50
N SER A 34 -13.72 -0.30 9.13
CA SER A 34 -12.61 -1.00 9.78
C SER A 34 -11.67 -1.66 8.77
N PHE A 35 -12.17 -2.02 7.58
CA PHE A 35 -11.34 -2.49 6.48
C PHE A 35 -10.52 -1.36 5.90
N ARG A 36 -9.27 -1.65 5.54
CA ARG A 36 -8.31 -0.65 5.05
C ARG A 36 -8.39 -0.53 3.54
N PHE A 37 -9.04 0.52 3.07
CA PHE A 37 -8.96 0.99 1.70
C PHE A 37 -7.88 2.05 1.64
N GLY A 38 -6.80 1.78 0.90
CA GLY A 38 -5.61 2.61 0.91
C GLY A 38 -5.24 3.18 -0.45
N GLY A 39 -4.48 4.27 -0.38
CA GLY A 39 -3.81 4.87 -1.52
C GLY A 39 -2.35 5.21 -1.20
N SER A 40 -1.49 5.18 -2.22
CA SER A 40 -0.11 5.59 -2.07
C SER A 40 0.04 7.08 -2.37
N LEU A 41 0.67 7.81 -1.46
CA LEU A 41 1.17 9.16 -1.68
C LEU A 41 2.64 9.16 -2.13
N ALA A 42 3.28 7.96 -2.13
CA ALA A 42 4.66 7.79 -2.52
C ALA A 42 4.90 8.01 -4.01
N SER A 43 3.98 7.55 -4.86
CA SER A 43 4.10 7.62 -6.32
C SER A 43 3.58 8.93 -6.94
N ASP A 44 2.86 9.75 -6.17
CA ASP A 44 2.21 10.98 -6.66
C ASP A 44 2.97 12.25 -6.25
N TRP A 45 4.27 12.24 -6.44
CA TRP A 45 5.19 13.33 -6.09
C TRP A 45 4.99 14.62 -6.93
N GLN A 46 4.28 14.55 -8.05
CA GLN A 46 3.92 15.72 -8.86
C GLN A 46 2.56 16.32 -8.49
N ALA A 47 1.69 15.59 -7.78
CA ALA A 47 0.38 16.09 -7.40
C ALA A 47 0.43 17.40 -6.59
N PRO A 48 1.35 17.60 -5.62
CA PRO A 48 1.46 18.84 -4.87
C PRO A 48 1.80 20.08 -5.71
N LYS A 49 2.28 19.91 -6.93
CA LYS A 49 2.64 21.00 -7.84
C LYS A 49 1.48 21.46 -8.73
N GLN A 50 0.31 20.81 -8.62
CA GLN A 50 -0.85 21.08 -9.43
C GLN A 50 -1.78 22.08 -8.73
N ASP A 51 -2.46 22.92 -9.51
CA ASP A 51 -3.44 23.88 -9.01
C ASP A 51 -4.73 23.22 -8.45
N TRP A 52 -4.97 21.96 -8.76
CA TRP A 52 -6.06 21.12 -8.23
C TRP A 52 -5.65 20.22 -7.05
N TYR A 53 -4.53 20.50 -6.38
CA TYR A 53 -4.03 19.63 -5.29
C TYR A 53 -5.00 19.50 -4.11
N ASP A 54 -5.74 20.55 -3.79
CA ASP A 54 -6.77 20.47 -2.74
C ASP A 54 -7.93 19.56 -3.13
N ASP A 55 -8.34 19.57 -4.41
CA ASP A 55 -9.33 18.61 -4.92
C ASP A 55 -8.79 17.18 -4.91
N PHE A 56 -7.51 16.98 -5.23
CA PHE A 56 -6.83 15.69 -5.07
C PHE A 56 -6.94 15.17 -3.64
N LYS A 57 -6.58 15.99 -2.65
CA LYS A 57 -6.67 15.63 -1.23
C LYS A 57 -8.09 15.26 -0.83
N ALA A 58 -9.08 16.02 -1.25
CA ALA A 58 -10.48 15.73 -0.97
C ALA A 58 -10.95 14.40 -1.61
N GLN A 59 -10.56 14.14 -2.86
CA GLN A 59 -10.87 12.90 -3.56
C GLN A 59 -10.17 11.69 -2.95
N PHE A 60 -8.92 11.84 -2.52
CA PHE A 60 -8.16 10.81 -1.81
C PHE A 60 -8.84 10.45 -0.48
N ALA A 61 -9.13 11.45 0.36
CA ALA A 61 -9.75 11.25 1.67
C ALA A 61 -11.20 10.70 1.57
N LYS A 62 -11.88 10.92 0.45
CA LYS A 62 -13.21 10.35 0.21
C LYS A 62 -13.18 8.83 0.04
N LEU A 63 -12.12 8.29 -0.57
CA LEU A 63 -11.98 6.85 -0.85
C LEU A 63 -11.22 6.10 0.25
N PHE A 64 -10.19 6.73 0.83
CA PHE A 64 -9.16 6.03 1.56
C PHE A 64 -9.12 6.41 3.04
N ASN A 65 -8.93 5.41 3.89
CA ASN A 65 -8.65 5.52 5.32
C ASN A 65 -7.25 5.01 5.68
N TYR A 66 -6.41 4.78 4.66
CA TYR A 66 -5.05 4.26 4.78
C TYR A 66 -4.14 4.93 3.75
N ALA A 67 -2.95 5.37 4.15
CA ALA A 67 -2.02 6.07 3.27
C ALA A 67 -0.60 5.50 3.36
N THR A 68 0.03 5.25 2.21
CA THR A 68 1.45 4.89 2.12
C THR A 68 2.28 6.15 1.89
N ILE A 69 3.30 6.37 2.74
CA ILE A 69 4.24 7.48 2.69
C ILE A 69 5.63 6.96 2.34
N ASP A 70 6.33 7.64 1.43
CA ASP A 70 7.65 7.24 0.96
C ASP A 70 8.79 7.66 1.91
N PHE A 71 9.73 6.73 2.09
CA PHE A 71 10.94 6.92 2.88
C PHE A 71 12.18 6.34 2.17
N TYR A 72 12.27 6.52 0.85
CA TYR A 72 13.40 6.03 0.06
C TYR A 72 14.72 6.62 0.55
N TRP A 73 15.64 5.76 0.99
CA TRP A 73 16.88 6.18 1.65
C TRP A 73 17.69 7.17 0.83
N ALA A 74 17.86 6.94 -0.49
CA ALA A 74 18.59 7.85 -1.37
C ALA A 74 18.05 9.29 -1.41
N VAL A 75 16.77 9.50 -1.05
CA VAL A 75 16.18 10.84 -1.00
C VAL A 75 16.56 11.59 0.27
N HIS A 76 16.68 10.86 1.37
CA HIS A 76 16.84 11.42 2.71
C HIS A 76 18.30 11.57 3.16
N GLU A 77 19.24 10.78 2.60
CA GLU A 77 20.64 10.77 3.00
C GLU A 77 21.57 10.69 1.82
N LYS A 78 22.23 11.81 1.49
CA LYS A 78 23.17 11.90 0.35
C LYS A 78 24.61 11.57 0.73
N LYS A 79 24.96 11.67 2.03
CA LYS A 79 26.29 11.39 2.60
C LYS A 79 26.10 10.68 3.95
N PRO A 80 27.04 9.84 4.37
CA PRO A 80 26.97 9.18 5.69
C PRO A 80 26.76 10.18 6.81
N GLY A 81 25.72 9.98 7.64
CA GLY A 81 25.34 10.87 8.72
C GLY A 81 24.71 12.20 8.30
N GLY A 82 24.64 12.49 6.99
CA GLY A 82 24.09 13.72 6.41
C GLY A 82 22.59 13.65 6.15
N TRP A 83 21.84 13.07 7.07
CA TRP A 83 20.40 12.89 6.94
C TRP A 83 19.67 14.22 6.82
N SER A 84 18.93 14.42 5.75
CA SER A 84 18.05 15.56 5.55
C SER A 84 16.64 15.07 5.27
N TYR A 85 15.72 15.59 6.03
CA TYR A 85 14.33 15.27 5.91
C TYR A 85 13.72 15.83 4.61
N ASN A 86 12.95 15.03 3.87
CA ASN A 86 12.17 15.55 2.74
C ASN A 86 10.90 16.27 3.26
N PRO A 87 10.79 17.61 3.10
CA PRO A 87 9.63 18.36 3.56
C PRO A 87 8.31 17.85 2.97
N ASP A 88 8.32 17.38 1.71
CA ASP A 88 7.12 16.90 1.02
C ASP A 88 6.56 15.63 1.69
N SER A 89 7.42 14.70 2.12
CA SER A 89 6.98 13.50 2.84
C SER A 89 6.35 13.87 4.20
N ARG A 90 6.88 14.88 4.90
CA ARG A 90 6.28 15.36 6.17
C ARG A 90 4.93 16.04 5.94
N GLU A 91 4.78 16.81 4.89
CA GLU A 91 3.49 17.44 4.57
C GLU A 91 2.42 16.38 4.29
N LYS A 92 2.73 15.40 3.43
CA LYS A 92 1.85 14.26 3.12
C LYS A 92 1.46 13.48 4.37
N LEU A 93 2.45 13.17 5.23
CA LEU A 93 2.24 12.45 6.48
C LEU A 93 1.33 13.25 7.43
N ASN A 94 1.61 14.53 7.67
CA ASN A 94 0.82 15.38 8.54
C ASN A 94 -0.62 15.52 8.05
N TRP A 95 -0.80 15.69 6.72
CA TRP A 95 -2.12 15.74 6.12
C TRP A 95 -2.88 14.42 6.31
N ALA A 96 -2.30 13.28 5.94
CA ALA A 96 -2.96 11.97 6.05
C ALA A 96 -3.34 11.67 7.51
N LYS A 97 -2.45 11.99 8.47
CA LYS A 97 -2.73 11.89 9.90
C LYS A 97 -3.90 12.78 10.32
N SER A 98 -3.98 14.01 9.80
CA SER A 98 -5.09 14.94 10.10
C SER A 98 -6.44 14.44 9.61
N GLN A 99 -6.46 13.53 8.62
CA GLN A 99 -7.65 12.86 8.11
C GLN A 99 -7.99 11.57 8.90
N GLY A 100 -7.22 11.21 9.94
CA GLY A 100 -7.42 10.00 10.73
C GLY A 100 -7.04 8.70 10.00
N MET A 101 -6.20 8.79 8.97
CA MET A 101 -5.76 7.61 8.22
C MET A 101 -4.73 6.80 8.99
N THR A 102 -4.75 5.47 8.85
CA THR A 102 -3.63 4.59 9.21
C THR A 102 -2.46 4.87 8.26
N LEU A 103 -1.25 4.97 8.81
CA LEU A 103 -0.06 5.35 8.06
C LEU A 103 0.89 4.17 7.88
N ARG A 104 1.31 3.92 6.63
CA ARG A 104 2.35 2.95 6.26
C ARG A 104 3.58 3.68 5.77
N GLY A 105 4.74 3.40 6.36
CA GLY A 105 6.05 3.84 5.89
C GLY A 105 6.62 2.85 4.88
N HIS A 106 7.01 3.33 3.71
CA HIS A 106 7.52 2.51 2.62
C HIS A 106 8.87 3.06 2.11
N PRO A 107 9.95 2.27 2.19
CA PRO A 107 10.23 1.19 3.12
C PRO A 107 11.33 1.57 4.13
N LEU A 108 11.59 0.74 5.16
CA LEU A 108 12.78 0.88 6.01
C LEU A 108 14.05 0.55 5.22
N MET A 109 13.99 -0.46 4.33
CA MET A 109 15.09 -0.84 3.45
C MET A 109 14.59 -1.31 2.09
N TRP A 110 15.25 -0.85 1.02
CA TRP A 110 15.07 -1.36 -0.34
C TRP A 110 16.35 -1.19 -1.14
N HIS A 111 16.85 -2.27 -1.71
CA HIS A 111 18.11 -2.31 -2.42
C HIS A 111 18.14 -1.54 -3.76
N GLU A 112 16.99 -1.15 -4.30
CA GLU A 112 16.92 -0.38 -5.56
C GLU A 112 17.18 1.12 -5.36
N VAL A 113 16.75 1.71 -4.21
CA VAL A 113 16.83 3.16 -3.97
C VAL A 113 17.72 3.46 -2.76
N LEU A 114 19.04 3.24 -2.97
CA LEU A 114 20.07 3.45 -1.97
C LEU A 114 20.90 4.69 -2.26
N PRO A 115 21.45 5.36 -1.22
CA PRO A 115 22.45 6.41 -1.40
C PRO A 115 23.70 5.89 -2.12
N ASP A 116 24.38 6.75 -2.87
CA ASP A 116 25.58 6.38 -3.64
C ASP A 116 26.68 5.78 -2.77
N PHE A 117 26.86 6.27 -1.54
CA PHE A 117 27.87 5.73 -0.62
C PHE A 117 27.61 4.29 -0.19
N MET A 118 26.38 3.79 -0.31
CA MET A 118 26.03 2.39 -0.03
C MET A 118 26.37 1.45 -1.20
N THR A 119 26.68 2.01 -2.35
CA THR A 119 26.92 1.24 -3.59
C THR A 119 28.39 0.97 -3.85
N ASP A 120 29.30 1.55 -3.04
CA ASP A 120 30.74 1.41 -3.19
C ASP A 120 31.17 -0.04 -2.94
N SER A 121 31.87 -0.61 -3.93
CA SER A 121 32.40 -1.98 -3.90
C SER A 121 33.48 -2.21 -2.86
N ASP A 122 34.21 -1.15 -2.45
CA ASP A 122 35.38 -1.25 -1.58
C ASP A 122 35.01 -1.15 -0.08
N ARG A 123 33.74 -0.86 0.24
CA ARG A 123 33.28 -0.78 1.63
C ARG A 123 33.18 -2.16 2.29
N ASP A 124 33.57 -2.22 3.55
CA ASP A 124 33.40 -3.42 4.37
C ASP A 124 31.90 -3.70 4.63
N THR A 125 31.51 -4.97 4.63
CA THR A 125 30.13 -5.39 4.89
C THR A 125 29.65 -5.00 6.29
N SER A 126 30.56 -4.93 7.27
CA SER A 126 30.26 -4.46 8.64
C SER A 126 29.89 -2.96 8.67
N ASP A 127 30.55 -2.14 7.84
CA ASP A 127 30.22 -0.70 7.78
C ASP A 127 28.89 -0.48 7.07
N ILE A 128 28.61 -1.26 6.02
CA ILE A 128 27.31 -1.26 5.34
C ILE A 128 26.20 -1.65 6.31
N GLU A 129 26.41 -2.68 7.11
CA GLU A 129 25.45 -3.11 8.12
C GLU A 129 25.21 -2.03 9.19
N ALA A 130 26.27 -1.41 9.68
CA ALA A 130 26.14 -0.33 10.67
C ALA A 130 25.31 0.85 10.14
N ASP A 131 25.51 1.23 8.87
CA ASP A 131 24.71 2.28 8.24
C ASP A 131 23.23 1.86 8.07
N ILE A 132 22.96 0.60 7.69
CA ILE A 132 21.59 0.07 7.59
C ILE A 132 20.90 0.13 8.94
N VAL A 133 21.54 -0.38 10.00
CA VAL A 133 20.99 -0.36 11.37
C VAL A 133 20.72 1.07 11.81
N SER A 134 21.68 1.99 11.60
CA SER A 134 21.52 3.40 11.94
C SER A 134 20.38 4.07 11.18
N HIS A 135 20.19 3.74 9.89
CA HIS A 135 19.10 4.26 9.07
C HIS A 135 17.73 3.79 9.58
N VAL A 136 17.59 2.49 9.86
CA VAL A 136 16.34 1.91 10.40
C VAL A 136 15.98 2.53 11.74
N ASP A 137 16.94 2.59 12.68
CA ASP A 137 16.73 3.21 14.00
C ASP A 137 16.29 4.66 13.87
N ARG A 138 16.93 5.40 12.98
CA ARG A 138 16.61 6.81 12.72
C ARG A 138 15.18 6.99 12.19
N LEU A 139 14.75 6.17 11.23
CA LEU A 139 13.38 6.25 10.71
C LEU A 139 12.36 5.97 11.82
N LEU A 140 12.52 4.85 12.52
CA LEU A 140 11.59 4.45 13.58
C LEU A 140 11.54 5.47 14.74
N THR A 141 12.67 6.10 15.07
CA THR A 141 12.74 7.12 16.14
C THR A 141 12.13 8.46 15.72
N ASN A 142 12.34 8.88 14.45
CA ASN A 142 11.88 10.20 14.00
C ASN A 142 10.44 10.22 13.47
N PHE A 143 9.86 9.02 13.23
CA PHE A 143 8.49 8.88 12.70
C PHE A 143 7.65 7.91 13.54
N PRO A 144 7.53 8.16 14.87
CA PRO A 144 6.76 7.30 15.76
C PRO A 144 5.26 7.30 15.45
N GLU A 145 4.79 8.24 14.61
CA GLU A 145 3.43 8.35 14.15
C GLU A 145 3.07 7.41 12.99
N ILE A 146 4.05 6.71 12.40
CA ILE A 146 3.79 5.69 11.38
C ILE A 146 3.34 4.41 12.07
N ASP A 147 2.17 3.91 11.69
CA ASP A 147 1.55 2.73 12.31
C ASP A 147 2.19 1.42 11.85
N GLU A 148 2.62 1.36 10.59
CA GLU A 148 3.12 0.15 9.94
C GLU A 148 4.32 0.46 9.02
N TRP A 149 5.29 -0.49 8.93
CA TRP A 149 6.46 -0.33 8.09
C TRP A 149 6.75 -1.55 7.23
N ASP A 150 7.03 -1.32 5.94
CA ASP A 150 7.71 -2.34 5.12
C ASP A 150 9.16 -2.46 5.59
N VAL A 151 9.54 -3.62 6.09
CA VAL A 151 10.86 -3.80 6.72
C VAL A 151 11.97 -3.90 5.69
N TYR A 152 11.86 -4.87 4.80
CA TYR A 152 12.74 -5.01 3.64
C TYR A 152 11.89 -5.25 2.40
N ASN A 153 11.82 -4.26 1.51
CA ASN A 153 11.02 -4.36 0.31
C ASN A 153 11.71 -5.22 -0.75
N GLU A 154 11.00 -6.21 -1.30
CA GLU A 154 11.42 -7.03 -2.43
C GLU A 154 12.73 -7.82 -2.21
N ALA A 155 12.96 -8.33 -1.01
CA ALA A 155 14.20 -9.04 -0.68
C ALA A 155 14.59 -10.15 -1.68
N PRO A 156 13.69 -11.02 -2.19
CA PRO A 156 14.03 -12.01 -3.22
C PRO A 156 14.54 -11.38 -4.51
N GLY A 157 14.10 -10.16 -4.84
CA GLY A 157 14.45 -9.44 -6.06
C GLY A 157 15.92 -9.02 -6.17
N ILE A 158 16.67 -9.00 -5.09
CA ILE A 158 18.07 -8.55 -5.07
C ILE A 158 18.96 -9.35 -6.03
N LYS A 159 18.68 -10.64 -6.22
CA LYS A 159 19.41 -11.54 -7.11
C LYS A 159 19.37 -11.07 -8.57
N TRP A 160 18.28 -10.42 -8.97
CA TRP A 160 17.99 -10.08 -10.34
C TRP A 160 18.20 -8.60 -10.67
N ARG A 161 18.04 -7.72 -9.67
CA ARG A 161 17.95 -6.28 -9.87
C ARG A 161 19.16 -5.52 -9.37
N ASN A 162 19.96 -6.06 -8.44
CA ASN A 162 21.01 -5.30 -7.79
C ASN A 162 22.32 -5.27 -8.58
N LYS A 163 22.61 -4.11 -9.16
CA LYS A 163 23.91 -3.77 -9.76
C LYS A 163 24.89 -3.14 -8.74
N LYS A 164 24.49 -2.99 -7.47
CA LYS A 164 25.20 -2.28 -6.41
C LYS A 164 26.01 -3.25 -5.57
N GLU A 165 27.25 -3.46 -5.93
CA GLU A 165 28.09 -4.57 -5.46
C GLU A 165 28.31 -4.58 -3.94
N GLY A 166 28.46 -3.44 -3.29
CA GLY A 166 28.67 -3.37 -1.85
C GLY A 166 27.51 -3.96 -1.06
N VAL A 167 26.27 -3.51 -1.32
CA VAL A 167 25.07 -4.06 -0.64
C VAL A 167 24.84 -5.51 -1.03
N ARG A 168 25.12 -5.92 -2.27
CA ARG A 168 25.01 -7.32 -2.67
C ARG A 168 25.95 -8.23 -1.88
N ARG A 169 27.21 -7.82 -1.68
CA ARG A 169 28.16 -8.57 -0.83
C ARG A 169 27.71 -8.68 0.62
N TRP A 170 27.18 -7.57 1.18
CA TRP A 170 26.58 -7.61 2.52
C TRP A 170 25.43 -8.60 2.57
N PHE A 171 24.50 -8.52 1.63
CA PHE A 171 23.35 -9.41 1.52
C PHE A 171 23.78 -10.90 1.45
N GLU A 172 24.75 -11.22 0.58
CA GLU A 172 25.32 -12.56 0.45
C GLU A 172 26.04 -13.01 1.75
N SER A 173 26.72 -12.09 2.45
CA SER A 173 27.42 -12.39 3.71
C SER A 173 26.47 -12.70 4.87
N VAL A 174 25.25 -12.17 4.83
CA VAL A 174 24.20 -12.46 5.82
C VAL A 174 23.54 -13.83 5.57
N GLY A 175 23.47 -14.28 4.31
CA GLY A 175 22.92 -15.60 3.95
C GLY A 175 21.91 -15.59 2.80
N GLY A 176 21.39 -14.43 2.45
CA GLY A 176 20.40 -14.28 1.36
C GLY A 176 19.09 -13.62 1.79
N PRO A 177 18.02 -13.73 0.96
CA PRO A 177 16.76 -13.03 1.18
C PRO A 177 16.10 -13.29 2.53
N SER A 178 16.07 -14.55 2.94
CA SER A 178 15.40 -14.97 4.16
C SER A 178 16.13 -14.47 5.41
N GLU A 179 17.45 -14.68 5.48
CA GLU A 179 18.28 -14.29 6.62
C GLU A 179 18.39 -12.77 6.75
N VAL A 180 18.45 -12.06 5.60
CA VAL A 180 18.44 -10.59 5.61
C VAL A 180 17.11 -10.06 6.11
N THR A 181 15.98 -10.62 5.67
CA THR A 181 14.66 -10.19 6.14
C THR A 181 14.49 -10.49 7.62
N GLU A 182 14.90 -11.66 8.11
CA GLU A 182 14.95 -11.97 9.53
C GLU A 182 15.77 -10.95 10.31
N LYS A 183 16.99 -10.65 9.85
CA LYS A 183 17.88 -9.67 10.47
C LYS A 183 17.24 -8.28 10.54
N MET A 184 16.60 -7.84 9.47
CA MET A 184 15.93 -6.55 9.41
C MET A 184 14.72 -6.48 10.35
N LEU A 185 13.93 -7.55 10.44
CA LEU A 185 12.82 -7.66 11.39
C LEU A 185 13.32 -7.55 12.84
N ARG A 186 14.38 -8.28 13.20
CA ARG A 186 14.99 -8.21 14.54
C ARG A 186 15.56 -6.81 14.83
N THR A 187 16.20 -6.17 13.85
CA THR A 187 16.70 -4.80 13.97
C THR A 187 15.56 -3.81 14.23
N ALA A 188 14.52 -3.86 13.40
CA ALA A 188 13.36 -2.99 13.55
C ALA A 188 12.65 -3.23 14.89
N ARG A 189 12.45 -4.47 15.29
CA ARG A 189 11.83 -4.84 16.56
C ARG A 189 12.66 -4.41 17.79
N SER A 190 13.99 -4.42 17.68
CA SER A 190 14.88 -3.91 18.72
C SER A 190 14.74 -2.40 18.94
N SER A 191 14.65 -1.63 17.85
CA SER A 191 14.48 -0.18 17.89
C SER A 191 13.06 0.22 18.28
N HIS A 192 12.03 -0.51 17.82
CA HIS A 192 10.62 -0.22 18.08
C HIS A 192 9.84 -1.50 18.39
N PRO A 193 9.84 -1.97 19.65
CA PRO A 193 9.30 -3.29 20.05
C PRO A 193 7.82 -3.51 19.70
N ASN A 194 7.01 -2.45 19.71
CA ASN A 194 5.56 -2.51 19.45
C ASN A 194 5.19 -2.10 18.02
N GLY A 195 6.17 -1.93 17.13
CA GLY A 195 5.92 -1.60 15.72
C GLY A 195 5.16 -2.71 15.02
N ARG A 196 4.38 -2.37 14.02
CA ARG A 196 3.73 -3.32 13.12
C ARG A 196 4.53 -3.40 11.82
N TYR A 197 5.00 -4.59 11.46
CA TYR A 197 5.95 -4.81 10.38
C TYR A 197 5.33 -5.63 9.26
N ILE A 198 5.62 -5.21 8.02
CA ILE A 198 5.15 -5.82 6.78
C ILE A 198 6.34 -6.42 6.06
N VAL A 199 6.24 -7.67 5.65
CA VAL A 199 7.12 -8.26 4.64
C VAL A 199 6.43 -8.07 3.29
N ASN A 200 7.07 -7.38 2.34
CA ASN A 200 6.43 -6.93 1.09
C ASN A 200 7.19 -7.38 -0.16
N HIS A 201 6.48 -7.94 -1.15
CA HIS A 201 7.07 -8.44 -2.38
C HIS A 201 6.20 -8.19 -3.60
N TYR A 202 6.81 -8.11 -4.81
CA TYR A 202 6.14 -7.70 -6.03
C TYR A 202 5.33 -8.78 -6.74
N THR A 203 5.67 -10.06 -6.56
CA THR A 203 4.96 -11.19 -7.20
C THR A 203 3.80 -11.70 -6.35
N ASP A 204 2.74 -12.11 -7.04
CA ASP A 204 1.53 -12.67 -6.43
C ASP A 204 1.67 -14.18 -6.11
N LEU A 205 2.56 -14.90 -6.80
CA LEU A 205 2.89 -16.31 -6.55
C LEU A 205 4.39 -16.52 -6.78
N ASP A 206 5.15 -16.68 -5.69
CA ASP A 206 6.60 -16.83 -5.72
C ASP A 206 7.08 -17.78 -4.62
N VAL A 207 7.68 -18.88 -5.02
CA VAL A 207 8.21 -19.91 -4.10
C VAL A 207 9.30 -19.32 -3.19
N GLU A 208 10.18 -18.46 -3.70
CA GLU A 208 11.23 -17.84 -2.88
C GLU A 208 10.62 -16.92 -1.81
N TYR A 209 9.52 -16.26 -2.12
CA TYR A 209 8.80 -15.45 -1.14
C TYR A 209 8.07 -16.30 -0.10
N GLU A 210 7.48 -17.44 -0.50
CA GLU A 210 6.89 -18.40 0.44
C GLU A 210 7.97 -18.97 1.40
N GLU A 211 9.14 -19.38 0.87
CA GLU A 211 10.28 -19.86 1.66
C GLU A 211 10.80 -18.80 2.65
N LEU A 212 10.87 -17.53 2.22
CA LEU A 212 11.27 -16.41 3.08
C LEU A 212 10.29 -16.22 4.25
N ILE A 213 8.97 -16.26 3.98
CA ILE A 213 7.94 -16.18 5.01
C ILE A 213 8.06 -17.35 6.00
N GLU A 214 8.19 -18.58 5.50
CA GLU A 214 8.37 -19.77 6.32
C GLU A 214 9.63 -19.71 7.20
N HIS A 215 10.74 -19.21 6.63
CA HIS A 215 11.97 -18.98 7.38
C HIS A 215 11.77 -18.01 8.54
N CYS A 216 11.23 -16.82 8.27
CA CYS A 216 11.00 -15.79 9.29
C CYS A 216 10.10 -16.30 10.43
N LEU A 217 9.00 -17.00 10.09
CA LEU A 217 8.10 -17.58 11.08
C LEU A 217 8.80 -18.66 11.91
N SER A 218 9.57 -19.55 11.29
CA SER A 218 10.30 -20.64 11.95
C SER A 218 11.42 -20.13 12.86
N ALA A 219 12.08 -19.03 12.47
CA ALA A 219 13.11 -18.36 13.26
C ALA A 219 12.53 -17.53 14.42
N GLY A 220 11.21 -17.37 14.50
CA GLY A 220 10.56 -16.49 15.48
C GLY A 220 10.89 -15.00 15.24
N ALA A 221 11.16 -14.63 14.01
CA ALA A 221 11.31 -13.24 13.59
C ALA A 221 9.91 -12.69 13.29
N ASP A 222 9.29 -12.11 14.31
CA ASP A 222 7.89 -11.68 14.28
C ASP A 222 7.66 -10.54 13.32
N PHE A 223 6.64 -10.69 12.48
CA PHE A 223 6.03 -9.67 11.64
C PHE A 223 4.51 -9.84 11.65
N GLU A 224 3.78 -8.79 11.29
CA GLU A 224 2.32 -8.77 11.44
C GLU A 224 1.57 -8.97 10.13
N VAL A 225 2.19 -8.63 8.97
CA VAL A 225 1.49 -8.56 7.69
C VAL A 225 2.34 -9.12 6.56
N ILE A 226 1.69 -9.85 5.65
CA ILE A 226 2.25 -10.24 4.36
C ILE A 226 1.74 -9.27 3.30
N GLY A 227 2.66 -8.54 2.65
CA GLY A 227 2.36 -7.61 1.55
C GLY A 227 2.57 -8.25 0.19
N ILE A 228 1.62 -8.12 -0.69
CA ILE A 228 1.66 -8.56 -2.08
C ILE A 228 1.36 -7.35 -2.96
N GLN A 229 2.33 -6.89 -3.75
CA GLN A 229 2.18 -5.61 -4.48
C GLN A 229 1.06 -5.63 -5.53
N THR A 230 0.91 -6.73 -6.25
CA THR A 230 -0.17 -6.91 -7.26
C THR A 230 -0.14 -5.87 -8.39
N HIS A 231 1.05 -5.46 -8.84
CA HIS A 231 1.20 -4.66 -10.06
C HIS A 231 0.86 -5.49 -11.30
N MET A 232 0.11 -4.93 -12.26
CA MET A 232 -0.30 -5.58 -13.51
C MET A 232 0.19 -4.76 -14.71
N HIS A 233 1.43 -4.98 -15.15
CA HIS A 233 2.08 -4.22 -16.22
C HIS A 233 2.13 -4.95 -17.56
N THR A 234 2.15 -6.28 -17.52
CA THR A 234 2.18 -7.14 -18.71
C THR A 234 0.90 -7.97 -18.82
N GLU A 235 0.70 -8.61 -19.97
CA GLU A 235 -0.37 -9.58 -20.11
C GLU A 235 -0.14 -10.82 -19.24
N MET A 236 1.14 -11.15 -18.99
CA MET A 236 1.55 -12.32 -18.19
C MET A 236 1.32 -12.15 -16.69
N ASP A 237 1.38 -10.92 -16.17
CA ASP A 237 1.15 -10.61 -14.75
C ASP A 237 -0.27 -10.09 -14.48
N THR A 238 -1.17 -10.19 -15.47
CA THR A 238 -2.58 -9.90 -15.25
C THR A 238 -3.17 -10.92 -14.29
N ILE A 239 -3.70 -10.42 -13.18
CA ILE A 239 -4.27 -11.24 -12.12
C ILE A 239 -5.77 -11.37 -12.39
N ASP A 240 -6.15 -12.53 -12.94
CA ASP A 240 -7.56 -12.91 -13.05
C ASP A 240 -8.12 -13.43 -11.71
N GLU A 241 -9.39 -13.76 -11.65
CA GLU A 241 -10.07 -14.19 -10.43
C GLU A 241 -9.45 -15.47 -9.84
N ASP A 242 -9.12 -16.45 -10.65
CA ASP A 242 -8.54 -17.73 -10.22
C ASP A 242 -7.13 -17.55 -9.68
N ARG A 243 -6.31 -16.74 -10.35
CA ARG A 243 -4.95 -16.43 -9.94
C ARG A 243 -4.95 -15.62 -8.64
N LEU A 244 -5.82 -14.61 -8.52
CA LEU A 244 -5.96 -13.84 -7.29
C LEU A 244 -6.37 -14.74 -6.12
N TRP A 245 -7.41 -15.56 -6.32
CA TRP A 245 -7.87 -16.46 -5.26
C TRP A 245 -6.77 -17.42 -4.82
N LYS A 246 -6.05 -18.02 -5.77
CA LYS A 246 -4.92 -18.90 -5.50
C LYS A 246 -3.82 -18.19 -4.70
N ALA A 247 -3.46 -16.95 -5.04
CA ALA A 247 -2.47 -16.18 -4.29
C ALA A 247 -2.94 -15.91 -2.85
N LEU A 248 -4.21 -15.52 -2.67
CA LEU A 248 -4.77 -15.25 -1.35
C LEU A 248 -4.81 -16.51 -0.46
N GLU A 249 -5.16 -17.67 -1.01
CA GLU A 249 -5.11 -18.94 -0.28
C GLU A 249 -3.67 -19.36 0.04
N THR A 250 -2.74 -19.19 -0.93
CA THR A 250 -1.33 -19.52 -0.77
C THR A 250 -0.71 -18.77 0.40
N TYR A 251 -0.88 -17.45 0.46
CA TYR A 251 -0.31 -16.64 1.54
C TYR A 251 -1.20 -16.62 2.79
N GLY A 252 -2.50 -16.77 2.65
CA GLY A 252 -3.45 -16.87 3.77
C GLY A 252 -3.18 -18.06 4.69
N ARG A 253 -2.56 -19.15 4.17
CA ARG A 253 -2.19 -20.33 4.95
C ARG A 253 -1.22 -20.03 6.10
N PHE A 254 -0.45 -18.94 6.01
CA PHE A 254 0.48 -18.54 7.06
C PHE A 254 -0.20 -17.88 8.28
N GLY A 255 -1.52 -17.66 8.21
CA GLY A 255 -2.29 -17.13 9.34
C GLY A 255 -2.02 -15.67 9.67
N LYS A 256 -1.36 -14.94 8.76
CA LYS A 256 -1.13 -13.49 8.86
C LYS A 256 -2.10 -12.73 7.97
N PRO A 257 -2.52 -11.51 8.35
CA PRO A 257 -3.24 -10.63 7.46
C PRO A 257 -2.49 -10.36 6.16
N LEU A 258 -3.25 -10.27 5.05
CA LEU A 258 -2.71 -9.95 3.74
C LEU A 258 -3.02 -8.50 3.38
N HIS A 259 -2.03 -7.75 2.93
CA HIS A 259 -2.20 -6.47 2.26
C HIS A 259 -1.92 -6.64 0.76
N LEU A 260 -2.89 -6.30 -0.09
CA LEU A 260 -2.65 -6.07 -1.50
C LEU A 260 -2.10 -4.65 -1.62
N SER A 261 -0.77 -4.56 -1.60
CA SER A 261 -0.07 -3.39 -1.06
C SER A 261 0.25 -2.28 -2.08
N GLU A 262 0.18 -2.56 -3.40
CA GLU A 262 0.64 -1.63 -4.45
C GLU A 262 -0.09 -1.84 -5.79
N ILE A 263 -1.40 -1.95 -5.75
CA ILE A 263 -2.19 -2.26 -6.95
C ILE A 263 -1.97 -1.22 -8.03
N SER A 264 -1.61 -1.69 -9.22
CA SER A 264 -1.57 -0.90 -10.45
C SER A 264 -2.27 -1.65 -11.56
N ILE A 265 -3.42 -1.16 -12.00
CA ILE A 265 -4.14 -1.65 -13.18
C ILE A 265 -4.05 -0.55 -14.24
N LEU A 266 -3.43 -0.86 -15.38
CA LEU A 266 -3.14 0.12 -16.41
C LEU A 266 -4.38 0.52 -17.21
N SER A 267 -4.46 1.80 -17.60
CA SER A 267 -5.40 2.33 -18.59
C SER A 267 -4.73 2.63 -19.94
N CYS A 268 -3.58 2.00 -20.19
CA CYS A 268 -2.88 1.99 -21.47
C CYS A 268 -2.67 0.55 -21.92
N GLU A 269 -2.16 0.37 -23.13
CA GLU A 269 -1.78 -0.96 -23.64
C GLU A 269 -0.77 -1.60 -22.69
N ARG A 270 -1.00 -2.86 -22.35
CA ARG A 270 -0.08 -3.67 -21.54
C ARG A 270 1.00 -4.25 -22.43
N PHE A 271 2.14 -4.52 -21.83
CA PHE A 271 3.24 -5.19 -22.53
C PHE A 271 2.93 -6.69 -22.69
N SER A 272 3.27 -7.25 -23.85
CA SER A 272 3.06 -8.68 -24.11
C SER A 272 3.90 -9.58 -23.18
N ASP A 273 5.06 -9.10 -22.77
CA ASP A 273 6.05 -9.83 -21.99
C ASP A 273 7.00 -8.88 -21.21
N TRP A 274 7.83 -9.49 -20.35
CA TRP A 274 8.81 -8.76 -19.54
C TRP A 274 9.92 -8.11 -20.36
N ASP A 275 10.27 -8.63 -21.54
CA ASP A 275 11.32 -8.03 -22.37
C ASP A 275 10.84 -6.70 -22.96
N SER A 276 9.61 -6.65 -23.47
CA SER A 276 8.99 -5.41 -23.97
C SER A 276 8.78 -4.38 -22.85
N TYR A 277 8.38 -4.82 -21.65
CA TYR A 277 8.29 -3.97 -20.47
C TYR A 277 9.66 -3.40 -20.06
N ASN A 278 10.70 -4.24 -20.00
CA ASN A 278 12.04 -3.79 -19.63
C ASN A 278 12.62 -2.81 -20.65
N ALA A 279 12.40 -3.05 -21.95
CA ALA A 279 12.80 -2.10 -23.00
C ALA A 279 12.10 -0.74 -22.85
N TRP A 280 10.84 -0.71 -22.47
CA TRP A 280 10.13 0.52 -22.15
C TRP A 280 10.68 1.20 -20.89
N LYS A 281 10.89 0.44 -19.82
CA LYS A 281 11.50 0.93 -18.57
C LYS A 281 12.84 1.57 -18.82
N ASP A 282 13.75 0.92 -19.56
CA ASP A 282 15.08 1.46 -19.91
C ASP A 282 14.97 2.77 -20.70
N LYS A 283 13.98 2.87 -21.59
CA LYS A 283 13.68 4.11 -22.31
C LYS A 283 13.28 5.22 -21.37
N VAL A 284 12.36 4.97 -20.41
CA VAL A 284 11.90 5.95 -19.42
C VAL A 284 13.08 6.40 -18.55
N ASP A 285 13.84 5.46 -18.00
CA ASP A 285 15.00 5.72 -17.15
C ASP A 285 16.06 6.60 -17.88
N ALA A 286 16.24 6.38 -19.19
CA ALA A 286 17.15 7.18 -20.00
C ALA A 286 16.67 8.64 -20.23
N TYR A 287 15.36 8.91 -20.16
CA TYR A 287 14.80 10.26 -20.19
C TYR A 287 14.93 10.94 -18.83
N ASP A 288 14.64 10.22 -17.75
CA ASP A 288 14.77 10.72 -16.38
C ASP A 288 16.24 11.13 -16.08
N ALA A 289 17.20 10.31 -16.47
CA ALA A 289 18.63 10.60 -16.33
C ALA A 289 19.09 11.86 -17.09
N LYS A 290 18.34 12.29 -18.11
CA LYS A 290 18.62 13.50 -18.89
C LYS A 290 17.82 14.72 -18.45
N GLY A 291 16.96 14.58 -17.41
CA GLY A 291 16.05 15.63 -16.97
C GLY A 291 15.07 16.08 -18.06
N LYS A 292 14.65 15.17 -18.93
CA LYS A 292 13.68 15.41 -20.00
C LYS A 292 12.29 14.96 -19.58
N ASP A 293 11.28 15.48 -20.27
CA ASP A 293 9.90 15.03 -20.08
C ASP A 293 9.80 13.52 -20.34
N ARG A 294 9.28 12.82 -19.36
CA ARG A 294 9.14 11.37 -19.37
C ARG A 294 8.15 10.92 -20.47
N PRO A 295 8.52 9.95 -21.32
CA PRO A 295 7.57 9.40 -22.27
C PRO A 295 6.44 8.70 -21.52
N THR A 296 5.20 8.95 -21.96
CA THR A 296 4.01 8.39 -21.34
C THR A 296 3.18 7.65 -22.39
N LEU A 297 2.72 6.46 -22.05
CA LEU A 297 1.80 5.69 -22.90
C LEU A 297 0.41 6.36 -22.91
N PRO A 298 -0.33 6.29 -24.03
CA PRO A 298 -1.65 6.90 -24.09
C PRO A 298 -2.69 6.10 -23.30
N SER A 299 -3.46 6.78 -22.47
CA SER A 299 -4.71 6.28 -21.90
C SER A 299 -5.85 6.53 -22.90
N THR A 300 -6.74 5.54 -23.09
CA THR A 300 -7.89 5.66 -23.97
C THR A 300 -9.20 5.37 -23.23
N PRO A 301 -10.34 5.92 -23.67
CA PRO A 301 -11.63 5.64 -23.02
C PRO A 301 -11.99 4.14 -22.96
N GLU A 302 -11.53 3.34 -23.89
CA GLU A 302 -11.72 1.89 -23.89
C GLU A 302 -10.90 1.22 -22.80
N LEU A 303 -9.61 1.55 -22.72
CA LEU A 303 -8.69 1.02 -21.71
C LEU A 303 -9.03 1.53 -20.30
N GLU A 304 -9.56 2.75 -20.17
CA GLU A 304 -10.10 3.23 -18.88
C GLU A 304 -11.34 2.43 -18.43
N ARG A 305 -12.21 2.03 -19.36
CA ARG A 305 -13.34 1.13 -19.03
C ARG A 305 -12.85 -0.25 -18.60
N TYR A 306 -11.90 -0.81 -19.34
CA TYR A 306 -11.26 -2.09 -18.97
C TYR A 306 -10.62 -2.02 -17.57
N GLN A 307 -9.84 -0.96 -17.29
CA GLN A 307 -9.28 -0.70 -15.97
C GLN A 307 -10.38 -0.71 -14.89
N ALA A 308 -11.49 -0.04 -15.12
CA ALA A 308 -12.60 0.07 -14.18
C ALA A 308 -13.31 -1.28 -13.94
N GLU A 309 -13.53 -2.07 -14.99
CA GLU A 309 -14.16 -3.40 -14.91
C GLU A 309 -13.27 -4.39 -14.14
N LEU A 310 -11.99 -4.47 -14.50
CA LEU A 310 -11.04 -5.34 -13.80
C LEU A 310 -10.88 -4.92 -12.32
N THR A 311 -10.85 -3.62 -12.05
CA THR A 311 -10.79 -3.11 -10.67
C THR A 311 -12.01 -3.53 -9.86
N ARG A 312 -13.21 -3.44 -10.42
CA ARG A 312 -14.44 -3.87 -9.74
C ARG A 312 -14.34 -5.34 -9.31
N ASP A 313 -13.94 -6.21 -10.23
CA ASP A 313 -13.89 -7.65 -10.01
C ASP A 313 -12.78 -8.01 -9.00
N PHE A 314 -11.60 -7.41 -9.17
CA PHE A 314 -10.46 -7.55 -8.26
C PHE A 314 -10.80 -7.11 -6.82
N TYR A 315 -11.34 -5.90 -6.65
CA TYR A 315 -11.69 -5.40 -5.31
C TYR A 315 -12.80 -6.22 -4.66
N THR A 316 -13.78 -6.67 -5.45
CA THR A 316 -14.89 -7.49 -4.93
C THR A 316 -14.38 -8.84 -4.42
N LEU A 317 -13.49 -9.49 -5.17
CA LEU A 317 -12.89 -10.76 -4.79
C LEU A 317 -11.98 -10.59 -3.56
N ALA A 318 -11.06 -9.63 -3.59
CA ALA A 318 -10.15 -9.36 -2.50
C ALA A 318 -10.88 -8.99 -1.20
N PHE A 319 -11.89 -8.11 -1.26
CA PHE A 319 -12.72 -7.76 -0.10
C PHE A 319 -13.52 -8.96 0.43
N SER A 320 -13.82 -9.93 -0.41
CA SER A 320 -14.54 -11.14 0.01
C SER A 320 -13.66 -12.18 0.71
N HIS A 321 -12.31 -12.07 0.60
CA HIS A 321 -11.41 -13.06 1.20
C HIS A 321 -11.08 -12.72 2.67
N PRO A 322 -11.22 -13.66 3.62
CA PRO A 322 -11.09 -13.36 5.06
C PRO A 322 -9.68 -12.94 5.48
N ALA A 323 -8.64 -13.43 4.83
CA ALA A 323 -7.26 -13.09 5.16
C ALA A 323 -6.86 -11.67 4.71
N VAL A 324 -7.55 -11.06 3.74
CA VAL A 324 -7.22 -9.72 3.26
C VAL A 324 -7.64 -8.68 4.29
N GLU A 325 -6.73 -7.82 4.71
CA GLU A 325 -6.98 -6.72 5.65
C GLU A 325 -6.96 -5.35 4.96
N ALA A 326 -6.17 -5.21 3.90
CA ALA A 326 -6.02 -3.96 3.16
C ALA A 326 -5.91 -4.15 1.65
N ILE A 327 -6.39 -3.17 0.90
CA ILE A 327 -6.24 -3.04 -0.54
C ILE A 327 -5.75 -1.62 -0.82
N ILE A 328 -4.53 -1.47 -1.37
CA ILE A 328 -3.85 -0.18 -1.51
C ILE A 328 -3.56 0.09 -2.98
N TRP A 329 -4.12 1.17 -3.50
CA TRP A 329 -3.86 1.64 -4.87
C TRP A 329 -2.54 2.41 -4.94
N TRP A 330 -1.67 2.10 -5.95
CA TRP A 330 -0.33 2.66 -5.97
C TRP A 330 -0.25 4.04 -6.63
N THR A 331 -0.76 4.20 -7.85
CA THR A 331 -0.69 5.46 -8.59
C THR A 331 -2.05 6.16 -8.58
N ILE A 332 -2.18 7.31 -7.93
CA ILE A 332 -3.48 7.99 -7.80
C ILE A 332 -3.76 8.88 -9.00
N THR A 333 -2.73 9.49 -9.60
CA THR A 333 -2.88 10.42 -10.73
C THR A 333 -2.12 9.97 -11.97
N ASP A 334 -2.58 10.40 -13.16
CA ASP A 334 -1.84 10.20 -14.41
C ASP A 334 -0.88 11.38 -14.72
N VAL A 335 -0.56 12.24 -13.73
CA VAL A 335 0.46 13.29 -13.88
C VAL A 335 1.84 12.67 -13.71
N GLU A 336 2.62 12.64 -14.78
CA GLU A 336 3.93 11.96 -14.81
C GLU A 336 3.85 10.55 -14.18
N PRO A 337 2.97 9.67 -14.71
CA PRO A 337 2.65 8.43 -14.06
C PRO A 337 3.89 7.57 -13.89
N TRP A 338 3.91 6.76 -12.85
CA TRP A 338 5.02 5.85 -12.54
C TRP A 338 5.43 5.05 -13.78
N ARG A 339 6.70 5.17 -14.16
CA ARG A 339 7.29 4.58 -15.39
C ARG A 339 6.57 4.96 -16.69
N GLY A 340 5.89 6.10 -16.74
CA GLY A 340 5.18 6.56 -17.92
C GLY A 340 3.96 5.70 -18.29
N MET A 341 3.42 4.93 -17.33
CA MET A 341 2.30 4.02 -17.53
C MET A 341 1.06 4.52 -16.76
N PRO A 342 0.04 5.08 -17.44
CA PRO A 342 -1.18 5.54 -16.77
C PRO A 342 -1.90 4.42 -16.04
N ALA A 343 -1.97 4.53 -14.71
CA ALA A 343 -2.70 3.65 -13.80
C ALA A 343 -3.52 4.46 -12.79
N GLY A 344 -3.58 5.79 -12.95
CA GLY A 344 -4.22 6.69 -12.02
C GLY A 344 -5.74 6.50 -11.90
N LEU A 345 -6.26 6.84 -10.74
CA LEU A 345 -7.69 7.01 -10.49
C LEU A 345 -8.18 8.35 -11.05
N LEU A 346 -7.27 9.33 -11.10
CA LEU A 346 -7.49 10.67 -11.64
C LEU A 346 -6.63 10.85 -12.88
N ASN A 347 -7.18 11.57 -13.86
CA ASN A 347 -6.43 11.92 -15.07
C ASN A 347 -5.44 13.07 -14.81
N THR A 348 -4.69 13.48 -15.84
CA THR A 348 -3.68 14.56 -15.77
C THR A 348 -4.23 15.95 -15.38
N LYS A 349 -5.55 16.11 -15.31
CA LYS A 349 -6.24 17.34 -14.89
C LYS A 349 -6.89 17.21 -13.52
N GLY A 350 -6.62 16.13 -12.77
CA GLY A 350 -7.24 15.85 -11.48
C GLY A 350 -8.70 15.38 -11.56
N ASN A 351 -9.24 15.09 -12.75
CA ASN A 351 -10.62 14.64 -12.88
C ASN A 351 -10.72 13.11 -12.65
N PRO A 352 -11.77 12.64 -11.93
CA PRO A 352 -12.03 11.24 -11.72
C PRO A 352 -12.23 10.44 -13.01
N LYS A 353 -11.46 9.39 -13.18
CA LYS A 353 -11.62 8.39 -14.26
C LYS A 353 -12.75 7.39 -13.91
N PRO A 354 -13.21 6.56 -14.86
CA PRO A 354 -14.21 5.52 -14.57
C PRO A 354 -13.85 4.62 -13.39
N VAL A 355 -12.59 4.26 -13.21
CA VAL A 355 -12.08 3.45 -12.10
C VAL A 355 -12.32 4.10 -10.74
N TYR A 356 -12.15 5.42 -10.61
CA TYR A 356 -12.46 6.16 -9.37
C TYR A 356 -13.95 5.99 -8.99
N LYS A 357 -14.84 6.12 -9.99
CA LYS A 357 -16.29 6.01 -9.77
C LYS A 357 -16.70 4.60 -9.34
N VAL A 358 -16.00 3.58 -9.86
CA VAL A 358 -16.19 2.19 -9.43
C VAL A 358 -15.79 2.03 -7.97
N LEU A 359 -14.62 2.51 -7.57
CA LEU A 359 -14.18 2.44 -6.18
C LEU A 359 -15.11 3.23 -5.24
N ASP A 360 -15.52 4.43 -5.62
CA ASP A 360 -16.47 5.24 -4.84
C ASP A 360 -17.79 4.50 -4.62
N ASN A 361 -18.32 3.88 -5.68
CA ASN A 361 -19.54 3.07 -5.58
C ASN A 361 -19.36 1.83 -4.67
N LEU A 362 -18.26 1.10 -4.81
CA LEU A 362 -17.99 -0.08 -3.98
C LEU A 362 -17.83 0.32 -2.51
N ILE A 363 -16.96 1.27 -2.22
CA ILE A 363 -16.55 1.61 -0.86
C ILE A 363 -17.63 2.43 -0.14
N ASN A 364 -18.21 3.42 -0.81
CA ASN A 364 -19.10 4.38 -0.18
C ASN A 364 -20.60 4.09 -0.35
N GLU A 365 -20.96 3.16 -1.26
CA GLU A 365 -22.36 2.77 -1.45
C GLU A 365 -22.63 1.30 -1.16
N GLN A 366 -21.96 0.36 -1.85
CA GLN A 366 -22.28 -1.07 -1.75
C GLN A 366 -21.81 -1.72 -0.45
N TRP A 367 -20.64 -1.32 0.05
CA TRP A 367 -20.03 -1.88 1.27
C TRP A 367 -20.25 -0.98 2.50
N ARG A 368 -21.18 -0.04 2.43
CA ARG A 368 -21.48 0.89 3.51
C ARG A 368 -22.86 0.62 4.09
N THR A 369 -22.92 0.56 5.41
CA THR A 369 -24.18 0.35 6.11
C THR A 369 -24.96 1.66 6.24
N ARG A 370 -26.21 1.67 5.77
CA ARG A 370 -27.17 2.75 5.98
C ARG A 370 -28.52 2.13 6.31
N ILE A 371 -29.04 2.40 7.48
CA ILE A 371 -30.30 1.86 7.98
C ILE A 371 -31.17 3.02 8.44
N LYS A 372 -32.41 3.04 7.98
CA LYS A 372 -33.44 3.97 8.42
C LYS A 372 -34.65 3.19 8.91
N GLY A 373 -35.28 3.68 9.96
CA GLY A 373 -36.46 3.00 10.47
C GLY A 373 -37.21 3.81 11.54
N THR A 374 -38.18 3.14 12.16
CA THR A 374 -38.94 3.69 13.26
C THR A 374 -38.79 2.74 14.43
N LEU A 375 -38.56 3.28 15.63
CA LEU A 375 -38.43 2.48 16.85
C LEU A 375 -39.76 1.84 17.21
N ASP A 376 -39.69 0.58 17.62
CA ASP A 376 -40.80 -0.14 18.21
C ASP A 376 -40.96 0.17 19.73
N LEU A 377 -41.77 -0.62 20.42
CA LEU A 377 -42.04 -0.47 21.86
C LEU A 377 -40.79 -0.78 22.72
N THR A 378 -39.80 -1.47 22.19
CA THR A 378 -38.57 -1.88 22.93
C THR A 378 -37.52 -0.80 22.95
N SER A 379 -37.64 0.23 22.09
CA SER A 379 -36.64 1.28 21.87
C SER A 379 -35.26 0.70 21.42
N SER A 380 -35.27 -0.51 20.82
CA SER A 380 -34.10 -1.17 20.30
C SER A 380 -34.08 -1.16 18.78
N LEU A 381 -32.86 -1.08 18.26
CA LEU A 381 -32.54 -1.19 16.85
C LEU A 381 -31.62 -2.40 16.66
N GLN A 382 -32.15 -3.42 16.00
CA GLN A 382 -31.38 -4.61 15.63
C GLN A 382 -31.11 -4.62 14.13
N GLY A 383 -29.94 -5.08 13.76
CA GLY A 383 -29.55 -5.15 12.36
C GLY A 383 -28.20 -5.83 12.15
N ARG A 384 -27.78 -5.80 10.90
CA ARG A 384 -26.46 -6.28 10.49
C ARG A 384 -25.77 -5.19 9.70
N GLY A 385 -24.52 -4.89 10.04
CA GLY A 385 -23.72 -3.84 9.40
C GLY A 385 -22.30 -4.24 9.16
N PHE A 386 -21.64 -3.56 8.23
CA PHE A 386 -20.19 -3.68 8.02
C PHE A 386 -19.45 -3.17 9.26
N TYR A 387 -18.31 -3.78 9.59
CA TYR A 387 -17.48 -3.32 10.69
C TYR A 387 -16.92 -1.93 10.42
N GLY A 388 -16.94 -1.07 11.44
CA GLY A 388 -16.47 0.29 11.38
C GLY A 388 -17.17 1.23 12.37
N ASP A 389 -16.96 2.53 12.15
CA ASP A 389 -17.57 3.60 12.97
C ASP A 389 -18.95 3.99 12.43
N TYR A 390 -19.84 4.42 13.34
CA TYR A 390 -21.22 4.78 13.01
C TYR A 390 -21.62 6.13 13.60
#